data_41eac50ae392d7a53f11aaa727a6bc4c
#
_entry.id   41eac50ae392d7a53f11aaa727a6bc4c
#
_cell.length_a   1.000
_cell.length_b   1.000
_cell.length_c   1.000
_cell.angle_alpha   90.00
_cell.angle_beta   90.00
_cell.angle_gamma   90.00
#
_symmetry.space_group_name_H-M   'P 1'
#
loop_
_entity.id
_entity.type
_entity.pdbx_description
1 polymer ?
#
loop_
_entity_poly.entity_id
_entity_poly.type
_entity_poly.pdbx_seq_one_letter_code
_entity_poly.pdbx_strand_id
1 'polypeptide(L)'
;MYRTHTCGELRIENVGQTVTLAGWVQKSRKLGGMTFVDLRDRYGITQLVVDAHAAAELVETASSLGREWVIQVTGEVIERQSKNAKMPTGDVEISLSEIKVLNKANTPPFTIEEDSDGGEELRAKYRYLDLRRGPLQRALKIRHQIAHEVRNYLDAQNFLEIETPYLIKSTPEGARDFVVPSRMNPGQFYALPQSPQTFKQLLMVAGYDRYFQIVRCFRDEDLRADRQPEFTQIDCEMSFVEQEDVLNTFEGMMRTLFKNVLNVEIAERIPRMSWYDAMDFYGSDKPDIRFDMKIHEITDLVKGCGFSVFDSVDYIGAINVEGTANYTRKQVDELTEWVKRPQVGAKGLVYIKINEDGSIKSSIDKFYTPEQLQAVADRLGAKKGDMMLVLCGAKRKTQNMLGVLRIEMGNRLGLRDPFNFAPLWVVDFPLVEWDDETQRFYAMHHPFTAPKPEHLELFYSDKKEDLEKVCANAYDFVLNGTELGGGSIRIHEAAMQERMFEVLGISKEDAEYKFGFIINAFKFGAPPHGGLAFGFDRVCSLFGGQETIRDYIAFPKNNQGRDVMIDSPSYIDQEQMDELFLESKAERKE
;
A
#
# COMPACT_ATOMS: atom_id res chain seq x y z
N MET A 1 9.97 -32.86 -23.51
CA MET A 1 9.33 -32.07 -22.46
C MET A 1 9.49 -32.80 -21.14
N TYR A 2 9.79 -32.13 -20.01
CA TYR A 2 10.04 -32.83 -18.73
C TYR A 2 8.78 -33.31 -18.02
N ARG A 3 7.60 -32.87 -18.44
CA ARG A 3 6.33 -33.25 -17.80
C ARG A 3 5.18 -33.21 -18.81
N THR A 4 4.19 -34.10 -18.61
CA THR A 4 2.92 -34.10 -19.35
C THR A 4 1.85 -33.27 -18.64
N HIS A 5 1.88 -33.23 -17.30
CA HIS A 5 0.93 -32.50 -16.45
C HIS A 5 1.68 -31.74 -15.35
N THR A 6 1.02 -30.75 -14.76
CA THR A 6 1.51 -30.08 -13.53
C THR A 6 1.06 -30.84 -12.27
N CYS A 7 1.70 -30.51 -11.12
CA CYS A 7 1.34 -31.15 -9.85
C CYS A 7 -0.03 -30.69 -9.28
N GLY A 8 -0.72 -29.79 -9.94
CA GLY A 8 -2.03 -29.27 -9.53
C GLY A 8 -3.21 -29.70 -10.41
N GLU A 9 -2.95 -30.34 -11.57
CA GLU A 9 -3.99 -30.60 -12.60
C GLU A 9 -4.79 -31.87 -12.40
N LEU A 10 -4.17 -32.92 -11.86
CA LEU A 10 -4.74 -34.25 -11.84
C LEU A 10 -6.01 -34.35 -10.99
N ARG A 11 -7.00 -35.05 -11.53
CA ARG A 11 -8.31 -35.30 -10.92
C ARG A 11 -8.70 -36.77 -11.11
N ILE A 12 -9.86 -37.14 -10.58
CA ILE A 12 -10.36 -38.52 -10.64
C ILE A 12 -10.56 -39.00 -12.10
N GLU A 13 -10.82 -38.11 -13.03
CA GLU A 13 -10.98 -38.40 -14.46
C GLU A 13 -9.67 -38.84 -15.13
N ASN A 14 -8.54 -38.59 -14.47
CA ASN A 14 -7.22 -38.99 -14.96
C ASN A 14 -6.82 -40.41 -14.52
N VAL A 15 -7.61 -41.09 -13.68
CA VAL A 15 -7.29 -42.45 -13.21
C VAL A 15 -7.10 -43.41 -14.38
N GLY A 16 -6.04 -44.23 -14.33
CA GLY A 16 -5.62 -45.15 -15.38
C GLY A 16 -4.69 -44.53 -16.45
N GLN A 17 -4.45 -43.21 -16.41
CA GLN A 17 -3.54 -42.55 -17.32
C GLN A 17 -2.09 -42.67 -16.79
N THR A 18 -1.15 -42.94 -17.70
CA THR A 18 0.27 -42.80 -17.41
C THR A 18 0.70 -41.35 -17.62
N VAL A 19 1.24 -40.72 -16.57
CA VAL A 19 1.65 -39.33 -16.58
C VAL A 19 3.10 -39.16 -16.16
N THR A 20 3.72 -38.07 -16.63
CA THR A 20 5.05 -37.65 -16.19
C THR A 20 4.93 -36.30 -15.49
N LEU A 21 5.39 -36.19 -14.24
CA LEU A 21 5.48 -34.97 -13.47
C LEU A 21 6.92 -34.58 -13.22
N ALA A 22 7.18 -33.29 -12.98
CA ALA A 22 8.48 -32.81 -12.51
C ALA A 22 8.24 -31.66 -11.50
N GLY A 23 8.98 -31.67 -10.41
CA GLY A 23 8.83 -30.71 -9.33
C GLY A 23 9.83 -30.92 -8.21
N TRP A 24 9.53 -30.31 -7.08
CA TRP A 24 10.33 -30.39 -5.84
C TRP A 24 9.70 -31.35 -4.85
N VAL A 25 10.52 -32.18 -4.21
CA VAL A 25 10.09 -33.05 -3.12
C VAL A 25 9.81 -32.22 -1.89
N GLN A 26 8.53 -32.03 -1.55
CA GLN A 26 8.16 -31.29 -0.34
C GLN A 26 8.32 -32.15 0.91
N LYS A 27 7.86 -33.38 0.86
CA LYS A 27 7.89 -34.34 1.98
C LYS A 27 7.99 -35.77 1.48
N SER A 28 8.77 -36.61 2.19
CA SER A 28 8.84 -38.05 1.97
C SER A 28 8.53 -38.77 3.28
N ARG A 29 7.74 -39.83 3.23
CA ARG A 29 7.28 -40.60 4.39
C ARG A 29 7.30 -42.10 4.05
N LYS A 30 7.74 -42.93 5.02
CA LYS A 30 7.59 -44.38 4.95
C LYS A 30 6.48 -44.83 5.89
N LEU A 31 5.52 -45.58 5.38
CA LEU A 31 4.38 -46.09 6.13
C LEU A 31 3.94 -47.45 5.56
N GLY A 32 3.89 -48.51 6.41
CA GLY A 32 3.38 -49.82 6.01
C GLY A 32 4.14 -50.47 4.86
N GLY A 33 5.46 -50.22 4.74
CA GLY A 33 6.27 -50.73 3.65
C GLY A 33 6.23 -49.94 2.35
N MET A 34 5.37 -48.93 2.24
CA MET A 34 5.27 -48.01 1.10
C MET A 34 6.02 -46.70 1.38
N THR A 35 6.52 -46.08 0.32
CA THR A 35 7.09 -44.74 0.36
C THR A 35 6.12 -43.76 -0.30
N PHE A 36 5.68 -42.75 0.44
CA PHE A 36 4.85 -41.65 -0.04
C PHE A 36 5.70 -40.39 -0.19
N VAL A 37 5.56 -39.71 -1.34
CA VAL A 37 6.28 -38.48 -1.64
C VAL A 37 5.28 -37.42 -2.07
N ASP A 38 5.28 -36.27 -1.44
CA ASP A 38 4.52 -35.10 -1.87
C ASP A 38 5.41 -34.31 -2.84
N LEU A 39 5.06 -34.32 -4.13
CA LEU A 39 5.74 -33.59 -5.18
C LEU A 39 5.02 -32.26 -5.43
N ARG A 40 5.75 -31.16 -5.39
CA ARG A 40 5.22 -29.81 -5.51
C ARG A 40 5.80 -29.09 -6.73
N ASP A 41 4.94 -28.34 -7.42
CA ASP A 41 5.33 -27.27 -8.34
C ASP A 41 4.54 -25.97 -8.03
N ARG A 42 4.57 -24.99 -8.92
CA ARG A 42 3.82 -23.74 -8.76
C ARG A 42 2.30 -23.94 -8.76
N TYR A 43 1.82 -25.01 -9.37
CA TYR A 43 0.38 -25.25 -9.61
C TYR A 43 -0.27 -26.05 -8.50
N GLY A 44 0.52 -26.80 -7.72
CA GLY A 44 -0.01 -27.60 -6.62
C GLY A 44 0.94 -28.69 -6.13
N ILE A 45 0.33 -29.65 -5.46
CA ILE A 45 1.01 -30.80 -4.87
C ILE A 45 0.29 -32.07 -5.31
N THR A 46 1.02 -33.08 -5.75
CA THR A 46 0.49 -34.42 -6.02
C THR A 46 1.22 -35.44 -5.17
N GLN A 47 0.49 -36.34 -4.51
CA GLN A 47 1.07 -37.46 -3.80
C GLN A 47 1.52 -38.55 -4.78
N LEU A 48 2.74 -39.04 -4.55
CA LEU A 48 3.33 -40.18 -5.26
C LEU A 48 3.43 -41.36 -4.29
N VAL A 49 3.29 -42.56 -4.81
CA VAL A 49 3.42 -43.77 -4.00
C VAL A 49 4.35 -44.77 -4.70
N VAL A 50 5.25 -45.39 -3.92
CA VAL A 50 6.09 -46.51 -4.34
C VAL A 50 5.80 -47.67 -3.41
N ASP A 51 5.33 -48.79 -3.98
CA ASP A 51 5.08 -50.01 -3.27
C ASP A 51 6.41 -50.68 -2.84
N ALA A 52 6.42 -51.35 -1.71
CA ALA A 52 7.59 -52.11 -1.20
C ALA A 52 8.03 -53.25 -2.14
N HIS A 53 7.11 -53.74 -2.95
CA HIS A 53 7.35 -54.84 -3.91
C HIS A 53 7.72 -54.32 -5.32
N ALA A 54 7.83 -53.00 -5.50
CA ALA A 54 8.33 -52.43 -6.74
C ALA A 54 9.80 -52.79 -6.99
N ALA A 55 10.32 -52.45 -8.17
CA ALA A 55 11.74 -52.71 -8.48
C ALA A 55 12.67 -52.13 -7.40
N ALA A 56 13.67 -52.89 -6.96
CA ALA A 56 14.55 -52.53 -5.84
C ALA A 56 15.19 -51.12 -6.03
N GLU A 57 15.62 -50.81 -7.25
CA GLU A 57 16.21 -49.51 -7.61
C GLU A 57 15.22 -48.35 -7.40
N LEU A 58 13.94 -48.55 -7.74
CA LEU A 58 12.87 -47.55 -7.54
C LEU A 58 12.62 -47.31 -6.05
N VAL A 59 12.57 -48.41 -5.25
CA VAL A 59 12.37 -48.34 -3.79
C VAL A 59 13.57 -47.66 -3.12
N GLU A 60 14.79 -47.97 -3.53
CA GLU A 60 16.02 -47.38 -3.01
C GLU A 60 16.05 -45.86 -3.33
N THR A 61 15.79 -45.49 -4.59
CA THR A 61 15.74 -44.08 -5.03
C THR A 61 14.70 -43.33 -4.26
N ALA A 62 13.45 -43.80 -4.18
CA ALA A 62 12.38 -43.17 -3.44
C ALA A 62 12.72 -42.97 -1.96
N SER A 63 13.41 -43.95 -1.36
CA SER A 63 13.82 -43.93 0.05
C SER A 63 14.92 -42.91 0.35
N SER A 64 15.72 -42.55 -0.66
CA SER A 64 16.85 -41.61 -0.56
C SER A 64 16.45 -40.14 -0.78
N LEU A 65 15.23 -39.87 -1.24
CA LEU A 65 14.78 -38.52 -1.61
C LEU A 65 14.81 -37.57 -0.42
N GLY A 66 15.58 -36.49 -0.58
CA GLY A 66 15.63 -35.38 0.38
C GLY A 66 14.62 -34.25 0.05
N ARG A 67 14.32 -33.45 1.05
CA ARG A 67 13.48 -32.24 0.85
C ARG A 67 14.10 -31.33 -0.21
N GLU A 68 13.22 -30.73 -1.03
CA GLU A 68 13.54 -29.78 -2.09
C GLU A 68 14.42 -30.36 -3.22
N TRP A 69 14.66 -31.67 -3.25
CA TRP A 69 15.26 -32.28 -4.43
C TRP A 69 14.34 -32.13 -5.64
N VAL A 70 14.92 -31.86 -6.78
CA VAL A 70 14.20 -31.77 -8.06
C VAL A 70 14.16 -33.13 -8.70
N ILE A 71 12.96 -33.65 -8.92
CA ILE A 71 12.77 -34.97 -9.53
C ILE A 71 11.79 -34.89 -10.72
N GLN A 72 11.97 -35.84 -11.63
CA GLN A 72 10.99 -36.18 -12.65
C GLN A 72 10.51 -37.60 -12.32
N VAL A 73 9.21 -37.81 -12.43
CA VAL A 73 8.58 -39.09 -12.13
C VAL A 73 7.63 -39.51 -13.22
N THR A 74 7.55 -40.81 -13.52
CA THR A 74 6.54 -41.39 -14.41
C THR A 74 5.77 -42.44 -13.65
N GLY A 75 4.45 -42.51 -13.83
CA GLY A 75 3.60 -43.48 -13.17
C GLY A 75 2.16 -43.39 -13.60
N GLU A 76 1.36 -44.33 -13.14
CA GLU A 76 -0.07 -44.40 -13.36
C GLU A 76 -0.84 -43.61 -12.29
N VAL A 77 -1.80 -42.83 -12.71
CA VAL A 77 -2.73 -42.14 -11.81
C VAL A 77 -3.70 -43.15 -11.25
N ILE A 78 -3.73 -43.29 -9.93
CA ILE A 78 -4.64 -44.17 -9.21
C ILE A 78 -5.50 -43.36 -8.22
N GLU A 79 -6.65 -43.91 -7.85
CA GLU A 79 -7.51 -43.32 -6.81
C GLU A 79 -6.86 -43.56 -5.43
N ARG A 80 -6.81 -42.50 -4.61
CA ARG A 80 -6.28 -42.60 -3.22
C ARG A 80 -7.22 -43.38 -2.34
N GLN A 81 -6.62 -44.30 -1.57
CA GLN A 81 -7.37 -45.00 -0.52
C GLN A 81 -7.84 -44.07 0.60
N SER A 82 -7.02 -43.08 0.95
CA SER A 82 -7.34 -42.06 1.95
C SER A 82 -7.37 -40.68 1.27
N LYS A 83 -8.56 -40.25 0.90
CA LYS A 83 -8.80 -38.96 0.21
C LYS A 83 -8.47 -37.76 1.12
N ASN A 84 -7.95 -36.69 0.53
CA ASN A 84 -7.60 -35.46 1.24
C ASN A 84 -8.33 -34.25 0.61
N ALA A 85 -9.47 -33.89 1.16
CA ALA A 85 -10.29 -32.76 0.69
C ALA A 85 -9.61 -31.37 0.78
N LYS A 86 -8.47 -31.27 1.46
CA LYS A 86 -7.70 -30.01 1.55
C LYS A 86 -6.80 -29.75 0.34
N MET A 87 -6.67 -30.75 -0.55
CA MET A 87 -5.84 -30.65 -1.75
C MET A 87 -6.70 -30.82 -3.00
N PRO A 88 -6.54 -29.99 -4.03
CA PRO A 88 -7.26 -30.15 -5.30
C PRO A 88 -7.02 -31.52 -5.98
N THR A 89 -5.84 -32.11 -5.77
CA THR A 89 -5.45 -33.45 -6.27
C THR A 89 -5.65 -34.54 -5.23
N GLY A 90 -6.36 -34.27 -4.14
CA GLY A 90 -6.44 -35.13 -2.97
C GLY A 90 -7.24 -36.42 -3.17
N ASP A 91 -7.94 -36.59 -4.29
CA ASP A 91 -8.65 -37.82 -4.66
C ASP A 91 -7.75 -38.83 -5.37
N VAL A 92 -6.59 -38.39 -5.89
CA VAL A 92 -5.70 -39.21 -6.71
C VAL A 92 -4.28 -39.21 -6.16
N GLU A 93 -3.53 -40.23 -6.51
CA GLU A 93 -2.08 -40.32 -6.31
C GLU A 93 -1.45 -41.03 -7.52
N ILE A 94 -0.14 -40.96 -7.64
CA ILE A 94 0.57 -41.61 -8.75
C ILE A 94 1.35 -42.84 -8.23
N SER A 95 1.01 -44.01 -8.74
CA SER A 95 1.79 -45.25 -8.57
C SER A 95 3.01 -45.18 -9.49
N LEU A 96 4.21 -45.01 -8.92
CA LEU A 96 5.40 -44.72 -9.69
C LEU A 96 5.97 -45.98 -10.35
N SER A 97 6.35 -45.80 -11.61
CA SER A 97 7.16 -46.77 -12.38
C SER A 97 8.61 -46.31 -12.57
N GLU A 98 8.84 -44.99 -12.53
CA GLU A 98 10.18 -44.41 -12.72
C GLU A 98 10.38 -43.15 -11.88
N ILE A 99 11.58 -42.98 -11.31
CA ILE A 99 12.05 -41.75 -10.66
C ILE A 99 13.40 -41.39 -11.23
N LYS A 100 13.52 -40.17 -11.73
CA LYS A 100 14.79 -39.57 -12.14
C LYS A 100 15.11 -38.35 -11.26
N VAL A 101 16.20 -38.42 -10.52
CA VAL A 101 16.71 -37.27 -9.77
C VAL A 101 17.37 -36.29 -10.75
N LEU A 102 16.78 -35.12 -10.93
CA LEU A 102 17.29 -34.08 -11.82
C LEU A 102 18.35 -33.23 -11.12
N ASN A 103 18.13 -32.94 -9.84
CA ASN A 103 19.08 -32.21 -9.01
C ASN A 103 18.85 -32.47 -7.53
N LYS A 104 19.94 -32.66 -6.77
CA LYS A 104 19.89 -32.76 -5.32
C LYS A 104 19.94 -31.39 -4.68
N ALA A 105 19.29 -31.22 -3.52
CA ALA A 105 19.31 -30.00 -2.75
C ALA A 105 19.90 -30.24 -1.35
N ASN A 106 20.52 -29.21 -0.80
CA ASN A 106 20.84 -29.18 0.63
C ASN A 106 19.55 -29.01 1.43
N THR A 107 19.56 -29.34 2.71
CA THR A 107 18.43 -29.08 3.60
C THR A 107 18.13 -27.57 3.66
N PRO A 108 16.91 -27.16 3.34
CA PRO A 108 16.55 -25.75 3.41
C PRO A 108 16.75 -25.16 4.82
N PRO A 109 17.12 -23.89 4.94
CA PRO A 109 17.34 -23.24 6.24
C PRO A 109 16.05 -22.98 7.02
N PHE A 110 14.88 -23.15 6.40
CA PHE A 110 13.54 -23.04 7.00
C PHE A 110 12.55 -23.92 6.22
N THR A 111 11.38 -24.12 6.81
CA THR A 111 10.30 -24.92 6.21
C THR A 111 9.63 -24.18 5.06
N ILE A 112 9.55 -24.82 3.88
CA ILE A 112 8.89 -24.28 2.68
C ILE A 112 7.45 -24.82 2.65
N GLU A 113 6.63 -24.31 3.55
CA GLU A 113 5.22 -24.67 3.72
C GLU A 113 4.35 -23.40 3.89
N GLU A 114 3.05 -23.56 4.13
CA GLU A 114 2.13 -22.42 4.35
C GLU A 114 2.63 -21.55 5.51
N ASP A 115 2.89 -22.18 6.66
CA ASP A 115 3.56 -21.57 7.79
C ASP A 115 5.05 -21.90 7.77
N SER A 116 5.91 -20.94 8.04
CA SER A 116 7.36 -21.10 8.05
C SER A 116 7.90 -20.81 9.44
N ASP A 117 8.90 -21.62 9.85
CA ASP A 117 9.71 -21.42 11.05
C ASP A 117 10.88 -20.43 10.84
N GLY A 118 11.05 -19.93 9.61
CA GLY A 118 12.07 -18.93 9.27
C GLY A 118 11.66 -17.51 9.66
N GLY A 119 12.53 -16.81 10.42
CA GLY A 119 12.39 -15.38 10.68
C GLY A 119 12.51 -14.53 9.41
N GLU A 120 12.06 -13.27 9.48
CA GLU A 120 12.01 -12.37 8.32
C GLU A 120 13.38 -12.21 7.64
N GLU A 121 14.45 -12.02 8.42
CA GLU A 121 15.81 -11.84 7.89
C GLU A 121 16.32 -13.07 7.16
N LEU A 122 16.09 -14.27 7.72
CA LEU A 122 16.49 -15.54 7.08
C LEU A 122 15.72 -15.77 5.78
N ARG A 123 14.42 -15.48 5.77
CA ARG A 123 13.59 -15.58 4.57
C ARG A 123 13.99 -14.55 3.52
N ALA A 124 14.39 -13.34 3.92
CA ALA A 124 14.91 -12.32 3.00
C ALA A 124 16.24 -12.77 2.37
N LYS A 125 17.16 -13.37 3.16
CA LYS A 125 18.43 -13.90 2.65
C LYS A 125 18.25 -15.04 1.65
N TYR A 126 17.30 -15.92 1.88
CA TYR A 126 16.97 -17.04 0.99
C TYR A 126 15.64 -16.80 0.27
N ARG A 127 15.40 -15.58 -0.22
CA ARG A 127 14.13 -15.17 -0.81
C ARG A 127 13.64 -16.08 -1.93
N TYR A 128 14.54 -16.63 -2.72
CA TYR A 128 14.22 -17.62 -3.77
C TYR A 128 13.63 -18.93 -3.22
N LEU A 129 13.90 -19.30 -1.97
CA LEU A 129 13.22 -20.40 -1.28
C LEU A 129 11.89 -19.97 -0.69
N ASP A 130 11.82 -18.79 -0.09
CA ASP A 130 10.60 -18.21 0.46
C ASP A 130 9.52 -18.05 -0.63
N LEU A 131 9.92 -17.67 -1.85
CA LEU A 131 9.04 -17.55 -3.02
C LEU A 131 8.43 -18.89 -3.49
N ARG A 132 8.91 -20.04 -3.01
CA ARG A 132 8.27 -21.34 -3.24
C ARG A 132 7.06 -21.58 -2.36
N ARG A 133 6.87 -20.80 -1.30
CA ARG A 133 5.75 -20.95 -0.36
C ARG A 133 4.44 -20.49 -0.97
N GLY A 134 3.36 -21.18 -0.61
CA GLY A 134 2.01 -20.89 -1.08
C GLY A 134 1.57 -19.43 -0.91
N PRO A 135 1.74 -18.78 0.26
CA PRO A 135 1.36 -17.40 0.47
C PRO A 135 1.99 -16.44 -0.55
N LEU A 136 3.30 -16.55 -0.79
CA LEU A 136 4.01 -15.67 -1.72
C LEU A 136 3.64 -15.93 -3.18
N GLN A 137 3.39 -17.20 -3.54
CA GLN A 137 2.94 -17.56 -4.88
C GLN A 137 1.54 -16.97 -5.14
N ARG A 138 0.64 -17.00 -4.15
CA ARG A 138 -0.69 -16.36 -4.26
C ARG A 138 -0.57 -14.84 -4.39
N ALA A 139 0.28 -14.22 -3.59
CA ALA A 139 0.53 -12.77 -3.64
C ALA A 139 1.03 -12.31 -5.02
N LEU A 140 2.03 -13.00 -5.58
CA LEU A 140 2.54 -12.68 -6.92
C LEU A 140 1.55 -13.02 -8.04
N LYS A 141 0.69 -14.04 -7.84
CA LYS A 141 -0.39 -14.34 -8.78
C LYS A 141 -1.43 -13.22 -8.81
N ILE A 142 -1.86 -12.73 -7.65
CA ILE A 142 -2.77 -11.57 -7.54
C ILE A 142 -2.15 -10.35 -8.24
N ARG A 143 -0.88 -10.06 -7.97
CA ARG A 143 -0.14 -8.98 -8.64
C ARG A 143 -0.17 -9.11 -10.16
N HIS A 144 0.10 -10.30 -10.67
CA HIS A 144 0.03 -10.57 -12.11
C HIS A 144 -1.38 -10.34 -12.69
N GLN A 145 -2.41 -10.86 -12.00
CA GLN A 145 -3.80 -10.70 -12.43
C GLN A 145 -4.22 -9.22 -12.47
N ILE A 146 -3.89 -8.45 -11.43
CA ILE A 146 -4.18 -7.02 -11.40
C ILE A 146 -3.49 -6.30 -12.56
N ALA A 147 -2.20 -6.56 -12.82
CA ALA A 147 -1.47 -5.94 -13.93
C ALA A 147 -2.11 -6.26 -15.29
N HIS A 148 -2.57 -7.48 -15.48
CA HIS A 148 -3.24 -7.91 -16.71
C HIS A 148 -4.58 -7.20 -16.89
N GLU A 149 -5.42 -7.17 -15.85
CA GLU A 149 -6.73 -6.51 -15.89
C GLU A 149 -6.63 -4.99 -16.07
N VAL A 150 -5.64 -4.36 -15.45
CA VAL A 150 -5.36 -2.92 -15.65
C VAL A 150 -5.07 -2.63 -17.12
N ARG A 151 -4.18 -3.42 -17.75
CA ARG A 151 -3.87 -3.25 -19.18
C ARG A 151 -5.10 -3.46 -20.07
N ASN A 152 -5.86 -4.52 -19.82
CA ASN A 152 -7.08 -4.81 -20.59
C ASN A 152 -8.09 -3.67 -20.48
N TYR A 153 -8.31 -3.15 -19.26
CA TYR A 153 -9.24 -2.06 -19.04
C TYR A 153 -8.80 -0.76 -19.72
N LEU A 154 -7.55 -0.37 -19.53
CA LEU A 154 -7.03 0.88 -20.06
C LEU A 154 -6.92 0.86 -21.60
N ASP A 155 -6.51 -0.27 -22.18
CA ASP A 155 -6.52 -0.47 -23.64
C ASP A 155 -7.95 -0.31 -24.22
N ALA A 156 -8.95 -0.92 -23.57
CA ALA A 156 -10.35 -0.78 -23.95
C ALA A 156 -10.90 0.66 -23.82
N GLN A 157 -10.24 1.51 -23.02
CA GLN A 157 -10.52 2.93 -22.89
C GLN A 157 -9.64 3.81 -23.79
N ASN A 158 -8.94 3.22 -24.77
CA ASN A 158 -8.03 3.88 -25.72
C ASN A 158 -6.81 4.57 -25.07
N PHE A 159 -6.33 4.06 -23.94
CA PHE A 159 -5.04 4.47 -23.40
C PHE A 159 -3.90 3.76 -24.12
N LEU A 160 -2.80 4.47 -24.36
CA LEU A 160 -1.56 3.90 -24.90
C LEU A 160 -0.57 3.68 -23.74
N GLU A 161 -0.01 2.46 -23.65
CA GLU A 161 1.10 2.17 -22.75
C GLU A 161 2.39 2.70 -23.37
N ILE A 162 2.98 3.76 -22.78
CA ILE A 162 4.17 4.42 -23.29
C ILE A 162 5.24 4.45 -22.21
N GLU A 163 6.42 3.92 -22.53
CA GLU A 163 7.57 3.95 -21.62
C GLU A 163 8.20 5.34 -21.56
N THR A 164 8.60 5.75 -20.37
CA THR A 164 9.35 6.98 -20.11
C THR A 164 10.75 6.66 -19.59
N PRO A 165 11.74 7.55 -19.76
CA PRO A 165 13.12 7.26 -19.37
C PRO A 165 13.29 7.16 -17.84
N TYR A 166 14.22 6.28 -17.40
CA TYR A 166 14.68 6.20 -16.02
C TYR A 166 15.90 7.09 -15.74
N LEU A 167 16.72 7.38 -16.73
CA LEU A 167 17.88 8.28 -16.60
C LEU A 167 17.43 9.69 -16.96
N ILE A 168 17.02 10.47 -15.96
CA ILE A 168 16.46 11.81 -16.15
C ILE A 168 17.29 12.87 -15.41
N LYS A 169 16.95 14.13 -15.58
CA LYS A 169 17.44 15.24 -14.75
C LYS A 169 16.75 15.17 -13.38
N SER A 170 17.50 15.49 -12.32
CA SER A 170 16.90 15.67 -10.98
C SER A 170 15.77 16.70 -11.02
N THR A 171 14.59 16.28 -10.56
CA THR A 171 13.40 17.13 -10.45
C THR A 171 12.83 16.98 -9.02
N PRO A 172 12.72 18.06 -8.25
CA PRO A 172 12.27 17.99 -6.87
C PRO A 172 10.75 17.69 -6.83
N GLU A 173 10.38 16.48 -6.39
CA GLU A 173 9.00 16.03 -6.22
C GLU A 173 8.66 15.69 -4.74
N GLY A 174 9.44 16.20 -3.80
CA GLY A 174 9.19 16.02 -2.35
C GLY A 174 10.14 15.05 -1.65
N ALA A 175 10.57 13.96 -2.31
CA ALA A 175 11.59 13.03 -1.80
C ALA A 175 13.00 13.38 -2.27
N ARG A 176 14.02 12.70 -1.74
CA ARG A 176 15.38 12.75 -2.30
C ARG A 176 15.47 11.81 -3.50
N ASP A 177 16.30 12.21 -4.47
CA ASP A 177 16.57 11.41 -5.66
C ASP A 177 17.69 10.40 -5.40
N PHE A 178 17.56 9.21 -5.99
CA PHE A 178 18.72 8.37 -6.27
C PHE A 178 19.44 8.90 -7.50
N VAL A 179 20.76 9.08 -7.41
CA VAL A 179 21.57 9.65 -8.50
C VAL A 179 22.54 8.61 -9.08
N VAL A 180 22.73 8.68 -10.40
CA VAL A 180 23.61 7.79 -11.15
C VAL A 180 24.65 8.65 -11.87
N PRO A 181 25.96 8.45 -11.66
CA PRO A 181 27.00 9.23 -12.32
C PRO A 181 27.06 8.92 -13.83
N SER A 182 27.38 9.95 -14.63
CA SER A 182 27.54 9.82 -16.07
C SER A 182 29.03 9.73 -16.45
N ARG A 183 29.48 8.58 -16.96
CA ARG A 183 30.84 8.41 -17.46
C ARG A 183 31.11 9.30 -18.68
N MET A 184 30.10 9.48 -19.55
CA MET A 184 30.25 10.30 -20.78
C MET A 184 30.26 11.80 -20.52
N ASN A 185 29.74 12.24 -19.34
CA ASN A 185 29.70 13.64 -18.95
C ASN A 185 30.26 13.78 -17.52
N PRO A 186 31.60 13.84 -17.37
CA PRO A 186 32.25 13.87 -16.07
C PRO A 186 31.69 14.96 -15.15
N GLY A 187 31.42 14.63 -13.86
CA GLY A 187 30.86 15.55 -12.88
C GLY A 187 29.35 15.77 -13.00
N GLN A 188 28.68 15.15 -13.98
CA GLN A 188 27.23 15.21 -14.13
C GLN A 188 26.57 13.88 -13.70
N PHE A 189 25.33 13.98 -13.24
CA PHE A 189 24.57 12.84 -12.75
C PHE A 189 23.18 12.81 -13.39
N TYR A 190 22.72 11.60 -13.69
CA TYR A 190 21.31 11.32 -13.88
C TYR A 190 20.65 11.13 -12.51
N ALA A 191 19.37 11.38 -12.43
CA ALA A 191 18.52 10.97 -11.33
C ALA A 191 17.56 9.85 -11.78
N LEU A 192 17.20 8.95 -10.86
CA LEU A 192 16.13 7.99 -11.08
C LEU A 192 14.78 8.65 -10.75
N PRO A 193 13.73 8.48 -11.58
CA PRO A 193 12.49 9.24 -11.46
C PRO A 193 11.69 8.86 -10.21
N GLN A 194 11.21 9.87 -9.48
CA GLN A 194 10.26 9.68 -8.39
C GLN A 194 8.86 9.34 -8.90
N SER A 195 8.54 9.83 -10.10
CA SER A 195 7.36 9.51 -10.91
C SER A 195 7.61 9.96 -12.35
N PRO A 196 6.83 9.52 -13.34
CA PRO A 196 6.92 10.02 -14.73
C PRO A 196 6.17 11.35 -14.95
N GLN A 197 5.91 12.14 -13.89
CA GLN A 197 5.03 13.33 -13.92
C GLN A 197 5.31 14.29 -15.05
N THR A 198 6.56 14.66 -15.26
CA THR A 198 6.92 15.63 -16.32
C THR A 198 6.76 15.04 -17.71
N PHE A 199 7.09 13.78 -17.90
CA PHE A 199 6.99 13.10 -19.19
C PHE A 199 5.56 12.84 -19.62
N LYS A 200 4.67 12.44 -18.69
CA LYS A 200 3.27 12.24 -19.02
C LYS A 200 2.56 13.55 -19.43
N GLN A 201 2.92 14.68 -18.81
CA GLN A 201 2.43 15.98 -19.23
C GLN A 201 2.98 16.38 -20.62
N LEU A 202 4.26 16.09 -20.93
CA LEU A 202 4.82 16.27 -22.27
C LEU A 202 4.12 15.41 -23.33
N LEU A 203 3.67 14.19 -22.97
CA LEU A 203 2.88 13.33 -23.85
C LEU A 203 1.51 13.95 -24.16
N MET A 204 0.89 14.66 -23.19
CA MET A 204 -0.34 15.42 -23.46
C MET A 204 -0.08 16.58 -24.44
N VAL A 205 1.00 17.34 -24.25
CA VAL A 205 1.43 18.37 -25.21
C VAL A 205 1.72 17.78 -26.60
N ALA A 206 2.26 16.55 -26.64
CA ALA A 206 2.53 15.82 -27.88
C ALA A 206 1.27 15.23 -28.55
N GLY A 207 0.09 15.35 -27.93
CA GLY A 207 -1.20 14.94 -28.52
C GLY A 207 -1.53 13.46 -28.35
N TYR A 208 -0.99 12.79 -27.36
CA TYR A 208 -1.30 11.36 -27.11
C TYR A 208 -2.60 11.12 -26.34
N ASP A 209 -3.36 12.13 -26.01
CA ASP A 209 -4.67 12.13 -25.36
C ASP A 209 -4.81 11.29 -24.09
N ARG A 210 -4.47 9.99 -24.13
CA ARG A 210 -4.60 9.05 -23.03
C ARG A 210 -3.37 8.18 -22.94
N TYR A 211 -2.62 8.36 -21.86
CA TYR A 211 -1.38 7.66 -21.56
C TYR A 211 -1.53 6.84 -20.28
N PHE A 212 -0.92 5.67 -20.25
CA PHE A 212 -0.62 4.98 -19.00
C PHE A 212 0.74 4.26 -19.06
N GLN A 213 1.25 3.91 -17.88
CA GLN A 213 2.42 3.06 -17.72
C GLN A 213 2.35 2.33 -16.38
N ILE A 214 2.67 1.03 -16.36
CA ILE A 214 3.00 0.33 -15.10
C ILE A 214 4.49 0.50 -14.87
N VAL A 215 4.87 1.51 -14.10
CA VAL A 215 6.22 2.07 -14.06
C VAL A 215 6.89 1.88 -12.70
N ARG A 216 8.21 1.60 -12.72
CA ARG A 216 9.03 1.63 -11.52
C ARG A 216 9.40 3.07 -11.17
N CYS A 217 9.19 3.42 -9.89
CA CYS A 217 9.52 4.72 -9.31
C CYS A 217 10.52 4.54 -8.17
N PHE A 218 11.29 5.61 -7.88
CA PHE A 218 12.39 5.56 -6.94
C PHE A 218 12.33 6.76 -5.97
N ARG A 219 12.36 6.51 -4.67
CA ARG A 219 12.37 7.57 -3.64
C ARG A 219 13.31 7.19 -2.51
N ASP A 220 14.28 8.05 -2.22
CA ASP A 220 15.17 7.91 -1.08
C ASP A 220 14.53 8.53 0.16
N GLU A 221 13.67 7.76 0.80
CA GLU A 221 12.88 8.12 1.97
C GLU A 221 13.05 7.07 3.08
N ASP A 222 12.59 7.43 4.29
CA ASP A 222 12.51 6.50 5.40
C ASP A 222 11.55 5.34 5.08
N LEU A 223 12.04 4.12 5.27
CA LEU A 223 11.30 2.91 4.94
C LEU A 223 10.29 2.56 6.04
N ARG A 224 9.13 2.08 5.60
CA ARG A 224 8.04 1.59 6.44
C ARG A 224 7.50 0.28 5.87
N ALA A 225 6.54 -0.34 6.56
CA ALA A 225 5.91 -1.57 6.08
C ALA A 225 5.24 -1.43 4.70
N ASP A 226 4.76 -0.23 4.38
CA ASP A 226 4.06 0.14 3.15
C ASP A 226 4.91 1.01 2.20
N ARG A 227 6.24 1.13 2.44
CA ARG A 227 7.16 1.92 1.62
C ARG A 227 8.41 1.13 1.28
N GLN A 228 8.84 1.27 0.02
CA GLN A 228 10.08 0.73 -0.52
C GLN A 228 10.83 1.83 -1.29
N PRO A 229 12.17 1.79 -1.35
CA PRO A 229 12.96 2.81 -2.07
C PRO A 229 12.74 2.72 -3.59
N GLU A 230 12.33 1.57 -4.07
CA GLU A 230 11.84 1.31 -5.42
C GLU A 230 10.48 0.63 -5.36
N PHE A 231 9.49 1.17 -6.03
CA PHE A 231 8.11 0.70 -6.02
C PHE A 231 7.46 0.87 -7.38
N THR A 232 6.28 0.32 -7.57
CA THR A 232 5.60 0.36 -8.86
C THR A 232 4.33 1.20 -8.77
N GLN A 233 4.09 2.04 -9.79
CA GLN A 233 2.84 2.79 -9.98
C GLN A 233 2.12 2.33 -11.24
N ILE A 234 0.79 2.40 -11.21
CA ILE A 234 -0.04 2.51 -12.41
C ILE A 234 -0.22 4.01 -12.62
N ASP A 235 0.53 4.58 -13.54
CA ASP A 235 0.54 6.01 -13.80
C ASP A 235 -0.26 6.32 -15.07
N CYS A 236 -1.16 7.32 -14.99
CA CYS A 236 -2.08 7.66 -16.06
C CYS A 236 -2.21 9.17 -16.22
N GLU A 237 -2.45 9.63 -17.48
CA GLU A 237 -2.77 11.02 -17.80
C GLU A 237 -3.74 11.08 -18.99
N MET A 238 -4.64 12.06 -18.98
CA MET A 238 -5.70 12.25 -19.98
C MET A 238 -5.79 13.72 -20.38
N SER A 239 -5.96 14.00 -21.66
CA SER A 239 -6.22 15.35 -22.20
C SER A 239 -7.72 15.62 -22.33
N PHE A 240 -8.08 16.92 -22.33
CA PHE A 240 -9.44 17.42 -22.52
C PHE A 240 -10.44 16.85 -21.51
N VAL A 241 -10.06 16.82 -20.24
CA VAL A 241 -10.85 16.25 -19.14
C VAL A 241 -10.99 17.22 -17.98
N GLU A 242 -12.08 17.05 -17.26
CA GLU A 242 -12.33 17.62 -15.96
C GLU A 242 -12.20 16.57 -14.85
N GLN A 243 -12.28 16.97 -13.58
CA GLN A 243 -12.13 16.08 -12.43
C GLN A 243 -13.03 14.84 -12.52
N GLU A 244 -14.32 15.02 -12.78
CA GLU A 244 -15.28 13.91 -12.82
C GLU A 244 -15.00 12.90 -13.95
N ASP A 245 -14.44 13.35 -15.08
CA ASP A 245 -14.05 12.44 -16.17
C ASP A 245 -12.94 11.48 -15.71
N VAL A 246 -11.96 12.00 -14.98
CA VAL A 246 -10.87 11.22 -14.39
C VAL A 246 -11.42 10.26 -13.35
N LEU A 247 -12.22 10.77 -12.38
CA LEU A 247 -12.79 9.93 -11.32
C LEU A 247 -13.64 8.79 -11.90
N ASN A 248 -14.53 9.08 -12.85
CA ASN A 248 -15.39 8.06 -13.48
C ASN A 248 -14.60 7.00 -14.23
N THR A 249 -13.54 7.39 -14.96
CA THR A 249 -12.66 6.45 -15.66
C THR A 249 -12.02 5.46 -14.70
N PHE A 250 -11.47 5.95 -13.59
CA PHE A 250 -10.75 5.10 -12.65
C PHE A 250 -11.66 4.37 -11.64
N GLU A 251 -12.87 4.86 -11.39
CA GLU A 251 -13.92 4.06 -10.75
C GLU A 251 -14.25 2.81 -11.57
N GLY A 252 -14.38 2.97 -12.89
CA GLY A 252 -14.58 1.85 -13.82
C GLY A 252 -13.45 0.84 -13.75
N MET A 253 -12.20 1.31 -13.73
CA MET A 253 -11.03 0.44 -13.55
C MET A 253 -11.09 -0.33 -12.23
N MET A 254 -11.30 0.36 -11.12
CA MET A 254 -11.34 -0.28 -9.80
C MET A 254 -12.48 -1.30 -9.70
N ARG A 255 -13.69 -0.99 -10.19
CA ARG A 255 -14.80 -1.96 -10.25
C ARG A 255 -14.43 -3.21 -11.04
N THR A 256 -13.77 -3.03 -12.18
CA THR A 256 -13.30 -4.16 -13.02
C THR A 256 -12.29 -5.02 -12.25
N LEU A 257 -11.33 -4.39 -11.55
CA LEU A 257 -10.36 -5.11 -10.73
C LEU A 257 -11.04 -5.90 -9.60
N PHE A 258 -11.94 -5.27 -8.83
CA PHE A 258 -12.69 -5.95 -7.76
C PHE A 258 -13.50 -7.14 -8.30
N LYS A 259 -14.17 -6.96 -9.42
CA LYS A 259 -14.97 -8.02 -10.05
C LYS A 259 -14.10 -9.17 -10.55
N ASN A 260 -13.10 -8.88 -11.38
CA ASN A 260 -12.36 -9.90 -12.13
C ASN A 260 -11.28 -10.59 -11.29
N VAL A 261 -10.68 -9.89 -10.32
CA VAL A 261 -9.60 -10.45 -9.48
C VAL A 261 -10.13 -11.07 -8.21
N LEU A 262 -11.10 -10.41 -7.55
CA LEU A 262 -11.60 -10.82 -6.23
C LEU A 262 -13.02 -11.43 -6.29
N ASN A 263 -13.73 -11.30 -7.41
CA ASN A 263 -15.15 -11.64 -7.55
C ASN A 263 -16.04 -10.89 -6.53
N VAL A 264 -15.70 -9.63 -6.26
CA VAL A 264 -16.42 -8.71 -5.35
C VAL A 264 -17.06 -7.60 -6.19
N GLU A 265 -18.30 -7.28 -5.89
CA GLU A 265 -18.98 -6.13 -6.47
C GLU A 265 -18.94 -4.96 -5.49
N ILE A 266 -18.46 -3.80 -5.95
CA ILE A 266 -18.48 -2.54 -5.21
C ILE A 266 -19.53 -1.60 -5.81
N ALA A 267 -19.90 -0.54 -5.08
CA ALA A 267 -20.89 0.44 -5.50
C ALA A 267 -20.58 1.01 -6.90
N GLU A 268 -21.60 1.26 -7.70
CA GLU A 268 -21.47 1.83 -9.04
C GLU A 268 -20.80 3.21 -8.97
N ARG A 269 -21.20 4.02 -8.01
CA ARG A 269 -20.56 5.32 -7.72
C ARG A 269 -19.88 5.27 -6.36
N ILE A 270 -18.58 5.52 -6.35
CA ILE A 270 -17.78 5.60 -5.13
C ILE A 270 -18.07 6.96 -4.45
N PRO A 271 -18.28 7.00 -3.12
CA PRO A 271 -18.52 8.24 -2.40
C PRO A 271 -17.39 9.26 -2.60
N ARG A 272 -17.74 10.54 -2.59
CA ARG A 272 -16.79 11.66 -2.53
C ARG A 272 -16.93 12.33 -1.18
N MET A 273 -15.82 12.64 -0.55
CA MET A 273 -15.73 13.33 0.72
C MET A 273 -14.75 14.48 0.57
N SER A 274 -15.09 15.66 1.05
CA SER A 274 -14.14 16.78 1.07
C SER A 274 -13.00 16.48 2.03
N TRP A 275 -11.80 16.98 1.75
CA TRP A 275 -10.68 16.88 2.67
C TRP A 275 -11.01 17.46 4.05
N TYR A 276 -11.81 18.53 4.10
CA TYR A 276 -12.26 19.13 5.35
C TYR A 276 -13.12 18.18 6.18
N ASP A 277 -14.10 17.50 5.55
CA ASP A 277 -14.93 16.50 6.23
C ASP A 277 -14.10 15.27 6.66
N ALA A 278 -13.14 14.84 5.83
CA ALA A 278 -12.23 13.76 6.18
C ALA A 278 -11.41 14.09 7.43
N MET A 279 -10.90 15.30 7.51
CA MET A 279 -10.15 15.77 8.67
C MET A 279 -11.04 16.02 9.88
N ASP A 280 -12.21 16.62 9.71
CA ASP A 280 -13.10 16.97 10.82
C ASP A 280 -13.73 15.71 11.44
N PHE A 281 -14.19 14.75 10.64
CA PHE A 281 -14.88 13.54 11.13
C PHE A 281 -13.97 12.32 11.37
N TYR A 282 -12.81 12.25 10.72
CA TYR A 282 -11.95 11.07 10.81
C TYR A 282 -10.51 11.37 11.23
N GLY A 283 -10.12 12.65 11.26
CA GLY A 283 -8.80 13.09 11.64
C GLY A 283 -7.69 12.62 10.70
N SER A 284 -8.03 12.37 9.44
CA SER A 284 -7.11 11.85 8.42
C SER A 284 -7.61 12.20 7.02
N ASP A 285 -6.68 12.51 6.12
CA ASP A 285 -6.92 12.66 4.68
C ASP A 285 -7.21 11.33 3.95
N LYS A 286 -7.05 10.20 4.63
CA LYS A 286 -7.33 8.84 4.15
C LYS A 286 -8.19 8.07 5.16
N PRO A 287 -9.47 8.46 5.34
CA PRO A 287 -10.34 7.89 6.35
C PRO A 287 -10.68 6.42 6.06
N ASP A 288 -10.70 5.62 7.11
CA ASP A 288 -11.27 4.27 7.08
C ASP A 288 -12.78 4.36 7.39
N ILE A 289 -13.61 4.17 6.38
CA ILE A 289 -15.06 4.30 6.50
C ILE A 289 -15.79 2.95 6.67
N ARG A 290 -15.06 1.86 6.96
CA ARG A 290 -15.67 0.55 7.25
C ARG A 290 -16.50 0.52 8.53
N PHE A 291 -16.27 1.47 9.42
CA PHE A 291 -16.99 1.64 10.68
C PHE A 291 -17.24 3.13 10.95
N ASP A 292 -18.29 3.44 11.72
CA ASP A 292 -18.62 4.82 12.07
C ASP A 292 -17.58 5.41 13.05
N MET A 293 -17.90 5.73 14.27
CA MET A 293 -16.99 6.31 15.28
C MET A 293 -16.38 7.65 14.85
N LYS A 294 -17.22 8.56 14.32
CA LYS A 294 -16.79 9.89 13.88
C LYS A 294 -16.29 10.75 15.03
N ILE A 295 -15.37 11.65 14.73
CA ILE A 295 -14.93 12.69 15.65
C ILE A 295 -16.00 13.76 15.73
N HIS A 296 -16.35 14.19 16.94
CA HIS A 296 -17.23 15.31 17.19
C HIS A 296 -16.52 16.37 18.01
N GLU A 297 -16.58 17.61 17.59
CA GLU A 297 -16.15 18.75 18.40
C GLU A 297 -17.14 18.98 19.53
N ILE A 298 -16.60 19.11 20.74
CA ILE A 298 -17.37 19.34 21.97
C ILE A 298 -16.89 20.56 22.75
N THR A 299 -16.07 21.40 22.13
CA THR A 299 -15.44 22.57 22.77
C THR A 299 -16.50 23.48 23.41
N ASP A 300 -17.62 23.74 22.71
CA ASP A 300 -18.74 24.58 23.17
C ASP A 300 -19.47 24.01 24.40
N LEU A 301 -19.40 22.71 24.63
CA LEU A 301 -20.09 22.03 25.74
C LEU A 301 -19.24 21.94 27.01
N VAL A 302 -17.90 21.94 26.88
CA VAL A 302 -17.02 21.59 27.99
C VAL A 302 -15.99 22.67 28.35
N LYS A 303 -15.73 23.65 27.49
CA LYS A 303 -14.82 24.75 27.78
C LYS A 303 -15.46 25.78 28.73
N GLY A 304 -14.70 26.32 29.69
CA GLY A 304 -15.19 27.30 30.65
C GLY A 304 -15.88 26.70 31.89
N CYS A 305 -15.82 25.38 32.08
CA CYS A 305 -16.43 24.69 33.19
C CYS A 305 -15.48 24.47 34.41
N GLY A 306 -14.27 25.03 34.36
CA GLY A 306 -13.31 24.98 35.48
C GLY A 306 -12.31 23.83 35.42
N PHE A 307 -12.31 23.04 34.35
CA PHE A 307 -11.24 22.07 34.11
C PHE A 307 -10.13 22.74 33.29
N SER A 308 -9.07 23.16 33.97
CA SER A 308 -8.00 24.01 33.40
C SER A 308 -7.34 23.45 32.13
N VAL A 309 -7.30 22.13 31.97
CA VAL A 309 -6.78 21.48 30.74
C VAL A 309 -7.65 21.81 29.53
N PHE A 310 -8.97 21.79 29.66
CA PHE A 310 -9.90 22.12 28.58
C PHE A 310 -10.02 23.64 28.38
N ASP A 311 -9.96 24.40 29.49
CA ASP A 311 -10.09 25.85 29.45
C ASP A 311 -8.91 26.55 28.74
N SER A 312 -7.73 25.89 28.69
CA SER A 312 -6.49 26.42 28.13
C SER A 312 -6.26 26.11 26.64
N VAL A 313 -7.19 25.42 25.97
CA VAL A 313 -7.02 24.97 24.58
C VAL A 313 -8.14 25.48 23.68
N ASP A 314 -7.91 25.46 22.37
CA ASP A 314 -8.87 25.98 21.39
C ASP A 314 -9.80 24.90 20.83
N TYR A 315 -9.40 23.62 20.92
CA TYR A 315 -10.17 22.52 20.37
C TYR A 315 -10.23 21.34 21.33
N ILE A 316 -11.44 20.81 21.51
CA ILE A 316 -11.72 19.60 22.27
C ILE A 316 -12.58 18.71 21.39
N GLY A 317 -12.08 17.53 21.08
CA GLY A 317 -12.78 16.55 20.25
C GLY A 317 -12.96 15.22 20.96
N ALA A 318 -13.99 14.48 20.57
CA ALA A 318 -14.35 13.20 21.15
C ALA A 318 -14.78 12.19 20.09
N ILE A 319 -14.59 10.90 20.39
CA ILE A 319 -15.16 9.77 19.65
C ILE A 319 -16.03 8.93 20.59
N ASN A 320 -17.12 8.36 20.08
CA ASN A 320 -17.93 7.38 20.80
C ASN A 320 -17.49 5.95 20.45
N VAL A 321 -17.15 5.16 21.43
CA VAL A 321 -16.74 3.76 21.27
C VAL A 321 -17.83 2.85 21.85
N GLU A 322 -18.66 2.32 20.96
CA GLU A 322 -19.82 1.52 21.33
C GLU A 322 -19.45 0.26 22.12
N GLY A 323 -20.23 -0.06 23.15
CA GLY A 323 -20.12 -1.30 23.91
C GLY A 323 -18.88 -1.42 24.82
N THR A 324 -18.16 -0.32 25.10
CA THR A 324 -16.89 -0.35 25.85
C THR A 324 -16.96 0.29 27.24
N ALA A 325 -18.15 0.61 27.76
CA ALA A 325 -18.29 1.13 29.13
C ALA A 325 -17.77 0.15 30.19
N ASN A 326 -17.78 -1.16 29.87
CA ASN A 326 -17.30 -2.25 30.75
C ASN A 326 -15.76 -2.35 30.80
N TYR A 327 -15.01 -1.55 30.05
CA TYR A 327 -13.55 -1.54 30.13
C TYR A 327 -13.10 -1.31 31.58
N THR A 328 -12.26 -2.20 32.07
CA THR A 328 -11.65 -2.09 33.39
C THR A 328 -10.75 -0.87 33.50
N ARG A 329 -10.47 -0.44 34.74
CA ARG A 329 -9.52 0.64 34.97
C ARG A 329 -8.17 0.35 34.30
N LYS A 330 -7.68 -0.89 34.39
CA LYS A 330 -6.41 -1.30 33.75
C LYS A 330 -6.43 -1.08 32.24
N GLN A 331 -7.50 -1.47 31.56
CA GLN A 331 -7.63 -1.27 30.09
C GLN A 331 -7.66 0.20 29.70
N VAL A 332 -8.31 1.05 30.51
CA VAL A 332 -8.33 2.50 30.28
C VAL A 332 -6.97 3.13 30.56
N ASP A 333 -6.27 2.69 31.61
CA ASP A 333 -4.91 3.14 31.95
C ASP A 333 -3.93 2.73 30.81
N GLU A 334 -4.02 1.51 30.29
CA GLU A 334 -3.25 1.04 29.13
C GLU A 334 -3.50 1.91 27.89
N LEU A 335 -4.76 2.26 27.63
CA LEU A 335 -5.12 3.13 26.51
C LEU A 335 -4.59 4.56 26.72
N THR A 336 -4.61 5.06 27.96
CA THR A 336 -4.05 6.36 28.31
C THR A 336 -2.54 6.40 28.09
N GLU A 337 -1.82 5.35 28.44
CA GLU A 337 -0.38 5.26 28.15
C GLU A 337 -0.12 5.09 26.64
N TRP A 338 -1.00 4.39 25.93
CA TRP A 338 -0.89 4.24 24.49
C TRP A 338 -1.00 5.58 23.74
N VAL A 339 -1.94 6.45 24.09
CA VAL A 339 -2.08 7.78 23.45
C VAL A 339 -0.94 8.73 23.76
N LYS A 340 -0.19 8.52 24.87
CA LYS A 340 0.99 9.32 25.22
C LYS A 340 2.25 8.98 24.43
N ARG A 341 2.25 7.86 23.70
CA ARG A 341 3.41 7.47 22.88
C ARG A 341 3.76 8.56 21.87
N PRO A 342 5.04 8.76 21.54
CA PRO A 342 5.47 9.82 20.61
C PRO A 342 4.75 9.79 19.25
N GLN A 343 4.37 8.58 18.80
CA GLN A 343 3.65 8.37 17.54
C GLN A 343 2.22 8.94 17.55
N VAL A 344 1.59 9.06 18.72
CA VAL A 344 0.28 9.68 18.91
C VAL A 344 0.43 11.10 19.43
N GLY A 345 1.19 11.27 20.50
CA GLY A 345 1.61 12.57 21.03
C GLY A 345 0.58 13.27 21.91
N ALA A 346 -0.45 12.58 22.41
CA ALA A 346 -1.41 13.16 23.34
C ALA A 346 -0.80 13.30 24.75
N LYS A 347 -1.18 14.35 25.49
CA LYS A 347 -0.72 14.57 26.87
C LYS A 347 -1.47 13.71 27.89
N GLY A 348 -2.67 13.23 27.54
CA GLY A 348 -3.53 12.40 28.39
C GLY A 348 -4.80 12.03 27.64
N LEU A 349 -5.65 11.24 28.29
CA LEU A 349 -6.94 10.79 27.76
C LEU A 349 -8.02 11.04 28.80
N VAL A 350 -9.10 11.70 28.42
CA VAL A 350 -10.32 11.78 29.22
C VAL A 350 -11.32 10.76 28.68
N TYR A 351 -12.01 10.08 29.58
CA TYR A 351 -13.11 9.17 29.23
C TYR A 351 -14.41 9.55 29.93
N ILE A 352 -15.53 9.29 29.27
CA ILE A 352 -16.88 9.42 29.81
C ILE A 352 -17.60 8.11 29.46
N LYS A 353 -18.13 7.40 30.47
CA LYS A 353 -18.85 6.12 30.32
C LYS A 353 -20.33 6.31 30.62
N ILE A 354 -21.18 5.68 29.83
CA ILE A 354 -22.61 5.51 30.15
C ILE A 354 -22.80 4.05 30.55
N ASN A 355 -22.95 3.81 31.84
CA ASN A 355 -23.14 2.45 32.37
C ASN A 355 -24.49 1.86 31.92
N GLU A 356 -24.64 0.55 32.04
CA GLU A 356 -25.88 -0.17 31.68
C GLU A 356 -27.12 0.33 32.44
N ASP A 357 -26.95 0.81 33.68
CA ASP A 357 -28.00 1.42 34.49
C ASP A 357 -28.37 2.84 34.07
N GLY A 358 -27.61 3.42 33.11
CA GLY A 358 -27.76 4.79 32.63
C GLY A 358 -27.00 5.81 33.45
N SER A 359 -26.25 5.45 34.47
CA SER A 359 -25.37 6.37 35.20
C SER A 359 -24.18 6.75 34.37
N ILE A 360 -23.79 8.04 34.42
CA ILE A 360 -22.60 8.55 33.73
C ILE A 360 -21.46 8.61 34.72
N LYS A 361 -20.28 8.13 34.29
CA LYS A 361 -19.04 8.17 35.03
C LYS A 361 -17.89 8.68 34.14
N SER A 362 -17.11 9.61 34.65
CA SER A 362 -16.01 10.21 33.92
C SER A 362 -14.72 10.29 34.76
N SER A 363 -13.58 10.39 34.09
CA SER A 363 -12.30 10.75 34.74
C SER A 363 -12.28 12.21 35.24
N ILE A 364 -13.26 13.02 34.86
CA ILE A 364 -13.36 14.46 35.17
C ILE A 364 -14.66 14.81 35.93
N ASP A 365 -15.30 13.86 36.59
CA ASP A 365 -16.55 14.03 37.37
C ASP A 365 -16.52 15.23 38.33
N LYS A 366 -15.33 15.61 38.81
CA LYS A 366 -15.15 16.71 39.77
C LYS A 366 -15.48 18.10 39.20
N PHE A 367 -15.45 18.22 37.87
CA PHE A 367 -15.53 19.51 37.20
C PHE A 367 -16.83 19.69 36.42
N TYR A 368 -17.60 18.61 36.19
CA TYR A 368 -18.80 18.61 35.33
C TYR A 368 -20.00 18.02 36.05
N THR A 369 -21.16 18.63 35.84
CA THR A 369 -22.42 18.06 36.30
C THR A 369 -22.86 16.90 35.41
N PRO A 370 -23.71 15.98 35.90
CA PRO A 370 -24.27 14.90 35.07
C PRO A 370 -24.96 15.40 33.80
N GLU A 371 -25.64 16.57 33.87
CA GLU A 371 -26.34 17.17 32.74
C GLU A 371 -25.36 17.65 31.66
N GLN A 372 -24.21 18.21 32.06
CA GLN A 372 -23.16 18.61 31.12
C GLN A 372 -22.53 17.40 30.43
N LEU A 373 -22.26 16.32 31.15
CA LEU A 373 -21.75 15.08 30.58
C LEU A 373 -22.79 14.40 29.68
N GLN A 374 -24.09 14.51 30.02
CA GLN A 374 -25.19 14.01 29.19
C GLN A 374 -25.26 14.79 27.86
N ALA A 375 -25.07 16.10 27.87
CA ALA A 375 -25.03 16.91 26.64
C ALA A 375 -23.89 16.48 25.69
N VAL A 376 -22.75 16.07 26.24
CA VAL A 376 -21.67 15.46 25.44
C VAL A 376 -22.11 14.12 24.86
N ALA A 377 -22.75 13.28 25.66
CA ALA A 377 -23.27 11.98 25.21
C ALA A 377 -24.29 12.15 24.08
N ASP A 378 -25.21 13.09 24.22
CA ASP A 378 -26.23 13.41 23.21
C ASP A 378 -25.59 13.90 21.90
N ARG A 379 -24.55 14.76 21.97
CA ARG A 379 -23.79 15.24 20.80
C ARG A 379 -23.14 14.10 20.02
N LEU A 380 -22.63 13.07 20.72
CA LEU A 380 -21.99 11.91 20.10
C LEU A 380 -22.97 10.77 19.78
N GLY A 381 -24.25 10.89 20.14
CA GLY A 381 -25.23 9.81 19.99
C GLY A 381 -24.93 8.59 20.85
N ALA A 382 -24.19 8.77 21.95
CA ALA A 382 -23.76 7.69 22.83
C ALA A 382 -24.94 7.08 23.62
N LYS A 383 -24.91 5.77 23.81
CA LYS A 383 -25.95 4.97 24.45
C LYS A 383 -25.41 4.27 25.70
N LYS A 384 -26.32 3.64 26.44
CA LYS A 384 -25.93 2.77 27.55
C LYS A 384 -24.98 1.67 27.09
N GLY A 385 -23.92 1.47 27.81
CA GLY A 385 -22.82 0.56 27.44
C GLY A 385 -21.68 1.19 26.67
N ASP A 386 -21.77 2.47 26.28
CA ASP A 386 -20.76 3.16 25.47
C ASP A 386 -19.73 3.91 26.33
N MET A 387 -18.54 4.12 25.76
CA MET A 387 -17.51 4.97 26.33
C MET A 387 -17.06 6.00 25.29
N MET A 388 -17.11 7.26 25.67
CA MET A 388 -16.58 8.36 24.88
C MET A 388 -15.14 8.64 25.29
N LEU A 389 -14.25 8.83 24.31
CA LEU A 389 -12.83 9.16 24.49
C LEU A 389 -12.57 10.57 23.99
N VAL A 390 -11.94 11.39 24.82
CA VAL A 390 -11.78 12.83 24.56
C VAL A 390 -10.29 13.21 24.58
N LEU A 391 -9.87 13.94 23.55
CA LEU A 391 -8.55 14.58 23.45
C LEU A 391 -8.72 16.09 23.20
N CYS A 392 -7.69 16.87 23.53
CA CYS A 392 -7.73 18.33 23.42
C CYS A 392 -6.36 18.92 23.06
N GLY A 393 -6.38 20.12 22.46
CA GLY A 393 -5.16 20.87 22.05
C GLY A 393 -5.38 21.78 20.85
N ALA A 394 -4.36 21.95 20.02
CA ALA A 394 -4.50 22.62 18.73
C ALA A 394 -5.34 21.77 17.77
N LYS A 395 -6.30 22.39 17.06
CA LYS A 395 -7.36 21.71 16.29
C LYS A 395 -6.80 20.58 15.40
N ARG A 396 -5.97 20.89 14.44
CA ARG A 396 -5.47 19.92 13.44
C ARG A 396 -4.70 18.75 14.09
N LYS A 397 -3.83 19.09 15.04
CA LYS A 397 -3.05 18.09 15.76
C LYS A 397 -3.93 17.16 16.59
N THR A 398 -4.97 17.69 17.22
CA THR A 398 -5.90 16.90 18.04
C THR A 398 -6.79 16.01 17.16
N GLN A 399 -7.24 16.50 16.00
CA GLN A 399 -7.95 15.69 15.02
C GLN A 399 -7.10 14.50 14.57
N ASN A 400 -5.83 14.71 14.21
CA ASN A 400 -4.93 13.62 13.84
C ASN A 400 -4.76 12.60 14.97
N MET A 401 -4.56 13.04 16.22
CA MET A 401 -4.47 12.15 17.38
C MET A 401 -5.75 11.33 17.58
N LEU A 402 -6.93 11.94 17.43
CA LEU A 402 -8.22 11.25 17.49
C LEU A 402 -8.41 10.27 16.34
N GLY A 403 -7.96 10.61 15.13
CA GLY A 403 -7.97 9.71 13.97
C GLY A 403 -7.14 8.45 14.23
N VAL A 404 -5.93 8.61 14.78
CA VAL A 404 -5.06 7.47 15.16
C VAL A 404 -5.71 6.65 16.28
N LEU A 405 -6.31 7.29 17.30
CA LEU A 405 -7.04 6.61 18.38
C LEU A 405 -8.27 5.85 17.85
N ARG A 406 -8.99 6.43 16.90
CA ARG A 406 -10.12 5.79 16.23
C ARG A 406 -9.72 4.48 15.54
N ILE A 407 -8.62 4.49 14.80
CA ILE A 407 -8.07 3.29 14.13
C ILE A 407 -7.66 2.23 15.15
N GLU A 408 -7.00 2.62 16.23
CA GLU A 408 -6.64 1.69 17.32
C GLU A 408 -7.87 1.03 17.95
N MET A 409 -8.91 1.82 18.20
CA MET A 409 -10.15 1.26 18.74
C MET A 409 -10.84 0.33 17.73
N GLY A 410 -10.83 0.68 16.45
CA GLY A 410 -11.31 -0.19 15.36
C GLY A 410 -10.57 -1.54 15.31
N ASN A 411 -9.25 -1.53 15.54
CA ASN A 411 -8.44 -2.75 15.63
C ASN A 411 -8.84 -3.59 16.86
N ARG A 412 -8.90 -2.97 18.04
CA ARG A 412 -9.25 -3.68 19.30
C ARG A 412 -10.64 -4.32 19.27
N LEU A 413 -11.56 -3.71 18.54
CA LEU A 413 -12.93 -4.17 18.41
C LEU A 413 -13.17 -5.09 17.20
N GLY A 414 -12.15 -5.36 16.38
CA GLY A 414 -12.24 -6.20 15.18
C GLY A 414 -13.13 -5.60 14.08
N LEU A 415 -13.26 -4.28 14.01
CA LEU A 415 -14.11 -3.57 13.03
C LEU A 415 -13.45 -3.41 11.66
N ARG A 416 -12.16 -3.75 11.55
CA ARG A 416 -11.34 -3.55 10.34
C ARG A 416 -11.11 -4.87 9.60
N ASP A 417 -12.19 -5.55 9.21
CA ASP A 417 -12.07 -6.74 8.36
C ASP A 417 -11.35 -6.36 7.04
N PRO A 418 -10.21 -6.99 6.70
CA PRO A 418 -9.45 -6.68 5.51
C PRO A 418 -10.20 -6.96 4.20
N PHE A 419 -11.19 -7.84 4.21
CA PHE A 419 -12.01 -8.18 3.05
C PHE A 419 -13.36 -7.46 2.99
N ASN A 420 -13.65 -6.57 3.94
CA ASN A 420 -14.72 -5.60 3.83
C ASN A 420 -14.17 -4.33 3.16
N PHE A 421 -14.44 -4.16 1.87
CA PHE A 421 -13.88 -3.07 1.06
C PHE A 421 -14.77 -1.83 1.06
N ALA A 422 -14.25 -0.72 1.52
CA ALA A 422 -14.93 0.57 1.59
C ALA A 422 -14.12 1.66 0.84
N PRO A 423 -14.25 1.73 -0.51
CA PRO A 423 -13.57 2.72 -1.31
C PRO A 423 -14.19 4.11 -1.16
N LEU A 424 -13.36 5.14 -1.27
CA LEU A 424 -13.72 6.53 -1.10
C LEU A 424 -12.82 7.41 -1.98
N TRP A 425 -13.37 8.48 -2.56
CA TRP A 425 -12.59 9.60 -3.06
C TRP A 425 -12.54 10.71 -2.01
N VAL A 426 -11.34 11.16 -1.68
CA VAL A 426 -11.14 12.42 -0.96
C VAL A 426 -10.82 13.48 -1.99
N VAL A 427 -11.53 14.60 -1.92
CA VAL A 427 -11.47 15.72 -2.88
C VAL A 427 -11.35 17.05 -2.12
N ASP A 428 -11.19 18.14 -2.85
CA ASP A 428 -11.20 19.50 -2.29
C ASP A 428 -10.09 19.74 -1.26
N PHE A 429 -8.90 19.20 -1.56
CA PHE A 429 -7.71 19.47 -0.75
C PHE A 429 -7.35 20.96 -0.75
N PRO A 430 -6.73 21.49 0.30
CA PRO A 430 -6.08 22.79 0.21
C PRO A 430 -5.07 22.82 -0.94
N LEU A 431 -5.00 23.90 -1.70
CA LEU A 431 -4.01 24.06 -2.77
C LEU A 431 -2.61 24.20 -2.20
N VAL A 432 -2.50 24.99 -1.14
CA VAL A 432 -1.25 25.32 -0.46
C VAL A 432 -1.42 25.26 1.06
N GLU A 433 -0.35 25.00 1.77
CA GLU A 433 -0.28 25.00 3.21
C GLU A 433 0.80 26.00 3.66
N TRP A 434 0.48 26.83 4.66
CA TRP A 434 1.41 27.78 5.23
C TRP A 434 2.29 27.12 6.29
N ASP A 435 3.57 27.34 6.18
CA ASP A 435 4.55 26.89 7.17
C ASP A 435 5.04 28.07 8.02
N ASP A 436 4.73 28.03 9.32
CA ASP A 436 5.12 29.07 10.27
C ASP A 436 6.64 29.14 10.54
N GLU A 437 7.38 28.06 10.34
CA GLU A 437 8.83 28.04 10.55
C GLU A 437 9.55 28.72 9.40
N THR A 438 9.19 28.41 8.17
CA THR A 438 9.82 28.96 6.96
C THR A 438 9.15 30.23 6.44
N GLN A 439 7.98 30.58 6.98
CA GLN A 439 7.19 31.77 6.61
C GLN A 439 6.86 31.81 5.11
N ARG A 440 6.47 30.66 4.54
CA ARG A 440 6.07 30.53 3.12
C ARG A 440 5.02 29.45 2.93
N PHE A 441 4.39 29.48 1.75
CA PHE A 441 3.50 28.43 1.30
C PHE A 441 4.26 27.27 0.67
N TYR A 442 3.73 26.06 0.89
CA TYR A 442 4.10 24.83 0.20
C TYR A 442 2.89 24.29 -0.55
N ALA A 443 3.10 23.69 -1.72
CA ALA A 443 2.04 22.98 -2.42
C ALA A 443 1.64 21.72 -1.63
N MET A 444 0.35 21.51 -1.44
CA MET A 444 -0.16 20.32 -0.75
C MET A 444 0.13 19.04 -1.55
N HIS A 445 0.02 19.10 -2.87
CA HIS A 445 0.29 17.99 -3.79
C HIS A 445 1.52 18.26 -4.67
N HIS A 446 1.35 19.11 -5.69
CA HIS A 446 2.40 19.37 -6.68
C HIS A 446 2.26 20.81 -7.21
N PRO A 447 3.37 21.49 -7.58
CA PRO A 447 3.34 22.85 -8.14
C PRO A 447 2.55 23.00 -9.46
N PHE A 448 2.24 21.88 -10.13
CA PHE A 448 1.45 21.88 -11.37
C PHE A 448 -0.05 21.57 -11.14
N THR A 449 -0.50 21.48 -9.90
CA THR A 449 -1.91 21.26 -9.57
C THR A 449 -2.71 22.53 -9.76
N ALA A 450 -3.81 22.45 -10.52
CA ALA A 450 -4.70 23.59 -10.74
C ALA A 450 -5.55 23.90 -9.50
N PRO A 451 -5.80 25.19 -9.20
CA PRO A 451 -6.85 25.56 -8.28
C PRO A 451 -8.22 25.18 -8.84
N LYS A 452 -9.23 25.02 -7.98
CA LYS A 452 -10.60 24.86 -8.44
C LYS A 452 -11.08 26.13 -9.17
N PRO A 453 -11.87 25.99 -10.26
CA PRO A 453 -12.35 27.15 -11.03
C PRO A 453 -13.10 28.17 -10.19
N GLU A 454 -13.90 27.73 -9.22
CA GLU A 454 -14.65 28.59 -8.31
C GLU A 454 -13.79 29.37 -7.31
N HIS A 455 -12.52 29.01 -7.16
CA HIS A 455 -11.58 29.68 -6.25
C HIS A 455 -10.52 30.54 -6.96
N LEU A 456 -10.65 30.81 -8.26
CA LEU A 456 -9.69 31.60 -9.02
C LEU A 456 -9.51 33.02 -8.48
N GLU A 457 -10.60 33.71 -8.04
CA GLU A 457 -10.51 35.03 -7.42
C GLU A 457 -9.63 35.00 -6.15
N LEU A 458 -9.77 33.96 -5.31
CA LEU A 458 -8.96 33.78 -4.11
C LEU A 458 -7.51 33.47 -4.47
N PHE A 459 -7.28 32.67 -5.51
CA PHE A 459 -5.94 32.28 -5.97
C PHE A 459 -5.12 33.47 -6.49
N TYR A 460 -5.79 34.44 -7.13
CA TYR A 460 -5.13 35.66 -7.61
C TYR A 460 -5.08 36.79 -6.56
N SER A 461 -5.59 36.56 -5.34
CA SER A 461 -5.47 37.50 -4.22
C SER A 461 -4.03 37.48 -3.65
N ASP A 462 -3.56 38.63 -3.18
CA ASP A 462 -2.27 38.76 -2.50
C ASP A 462 -2.39 38.57 -0.96
N LYS A 463 -3.60 38.30 -0.47
CA LYS A 463 -3.84 38.07 0.96
C LYS A 463 -3.60 36.60 1.32
N LYS A 464 -2.82 36.37 2.38
CA LYS A 464 -2.56 35.03 2.91
C LYS A 464 -3.86 34.28 3.26
N GLU A 465 -4.80 34.94 3.91
CA GLU A 465 -6.07 34.37 4.35
C GLU A 465 -6.98 33.94 3.19
N ASP A 466 -6.81 34.51 2.01
CA ASP A 466 -7.53 34.10 0.80
C ASP A 466 -6.85 32.87 0.18
N LEU A 467 -5.51 32.85 0.10
CA LEU A 467 -4.75 31.73 -0.42
C LEU A 467 -4.93 30.45 0.42
N GLU A 468 -5.05 30.57 1.75
CA GLU A 468 -5.33 29.43 2.65
C GLU A 468 -6.72 28.79 2.42
N LYS A 469 -7.64 29.48 1.75
CA LYS A 469 -8.98 28.96 1.41
C LYS A 469 -9.07 28.35 0.02
N VAL A 470 -8.03 28.47 -0.78
CA VAL A 470 -8.04 27.93 -2.14
C VAL A 470 -7.99 26.40 -2.10
N CYS A 471 -8.98 25.77 -2.69
CA CYS A 471 -8.98 24.33 -2.89
C CYS A 471 -8.29 23.97 -4.20
N ALA A 472 -7.52 22.91 -4.14
CA ALA A 472 -6.92 22.25 -5.29
C ALA A 472 -7.98 21.44 -6.07
N ASN A 473 -7.83 21.38 -7.37
CA ASN A 473 -8.55 20.43 -8.21
C ASN A 473 -7.84 19.07 -8.18
N ALA A 474 -7.73 18.53 -6.96
CA ALA A 474 -7.00 17.29 -6.63
C ALA A 474 -7.93 16.27 -5.98
N TYR A 475 -7.54 15.00 -6.08
CA TYR A 475 -8.33 13.86 -5.63
C TYR A 475 -7.44 12.68 -5.28
N ASP A 476 -7.77 12.00 -4.17
CA ASP A 476 -7.12 10.76 -3.74
C ASP A 476 -8.14 9.63 -3.64
N PHE A 477 -7.78 8.47 -4.19
CA PHE A 477 -8.53 7.23 -4.02
C PHE A 477 -8.08 6.53 -2.75
N VAL A 478 -8.99 6.41 -1.80
CA VAL A 478 -8.76 5.78 -0.50
C VAL A 478 -9.51 4.46 -0.43
N LEU A 479 -8.84 3.42 0.05
CA LEU A 479 -9.44 2.12 0.34
C LEU A 479 -9.05 1.68 1.75
N ASN A 480 -10.07 1.45 2.60
CA ASN A 480 -9.86 0.91 3.93
C ASN A 480 -8.86 1.70 4.81
N GLY A 481 -8.85 3.02 4.69
CA GLY A 481 -7.93 3.88 5.43
C GLY A 481 -6.53 4.00 4.83
N THR A 482 -6.34 3.55 3.60
CA THR A 482 -5.08 3.64 2.87
C THR A 482 -5.30 4.37 1.55
N GLU A 483 -4.50 5.39 1.29
CA GLU A 483 -4.40 6.03 -0.02
C GLU A 483 -3.80 5.06 -1.02
N LEU A 484 -4.58 4.65 -2.01
CA LEU A 484 -4.12 3.81 -3.11
C LEU A 484 -3.54 4.59 -4.26
N GLY A 485 -4.01 5.79 -4.48
CA GLY A 485 -3.53 6.64 -5.54
C GLY A 485 -4.10 8.03 -5.44
N GLY A 486 -3.42 8.98 -6.05
CA GLY A 486 -3.82 10.37 -6.07
C GLY A 486 -3.45 11.06 -7.37
N GLY A 487 -4.10 12.18 -7.61
CA GLY A 487 -3.88 12.99 -8.78
C GLY A 487 -4.57 14.33 -8.75
N SER A 488 -4.51 15.04 -9.86
CA SER A 488 -5.15 16.34 -10.00
C SER A 488 -5.43 16.70 -11.47
N ILE A 489 -6.24 17.70 -11.68
CA ILE A 489 -6.23 18.49 -12.91
C ILE A 489 -5.01 19.40 -12.87
N ARG A 490 -4.30 19.52 -14.00
CA ARG A 490 -3.03 20.25 -14.08
C ARG A 490 -3.25 21.67 -14.54
N ILE A 491 -2.37 22.57 -14.08
CA ILE A 491 -2.22 23.87 -14.71
C ILE A 491 -1.67 23.66 -16.12
N HIS A 492 -2.33 24.25 -17.11
CA HIS A 492 -1.89 24.22 -18.50
C HIS A 492 -1.68 25.63 -19.08
N GLU A 493 -2.13 26.66 -18.36
CA GLU A 493 -1.95 28.06 -18.73
C GLU A 493 -0.67 28.63 -18.11
N ALA A 494 0.18 29.26 -18.94
CA ALA A 494 1.48 29.79 -18.50
C ALA A 494 1.33 30.85 -17.40
N ALA A 495 0.35 31.77 -17.52
CA ALA A 495 0.14 32.82 -16.52
C ALA A 495 -0.29 32.25 -15.15
N MET A 496 -1.14 31.22 -15.15
CA MET A 496 -1.55 30.56 -13.92
C MET A 496 -0.37 29.81 -13.28
N GLN A 497 0.49 29.21 -14.08
CA GLN A 497 1.68 28.53 -13.58
C GLN A 497 2.72 29.51 -13.00
N GLU A 498 2.91 30.66 -13.63
CA GLU A 498 3.75 31.73 -13.07
C GLU A 498 3.21 32.19 -11.71
N ARG A 499 1.90 32.43 -11.61
CA ARG A 499 1.27 32.79 -10.33
C ARG A 499 1.44 31.72 -9.25
N MET A 500 1.33 30.45 -9.61
CA MET A 500 1.55 29.36 -8.66
C MET A 500 3.00 29.37 -8.12
N PHE A 501 3.98 29.60 -8.96
CA PHE A 501 5.38 29.71 -8.52
C PHE A 501 5.60 30.93 -7.61
N GLU A 502 4.96 32.08 -7.91
CA GLU A 502 4.99 33.24 -7.02
C GLU A 502 4.42 32.93 -5.64
N VAL A 503 3.25 32.28 -5.57
CA VAL A 503 2.61 31.85 -4.31
C VAL A 503 3.55 30.93 -3.50
N LEU A 504 4.27 30.03 -4.16
CA LEU A 504 5.22 29.12 -3.53
C LEU A 504 6.58 29.76 -3.21
N GLY A 505 6.80 31.02 -3.60
CA GLY A 505 8.07 31.71 -3.38
C GLY A 505 9.23 31.13 -4.23
N ILE A 506 8.90 30.52 -5.37
CA ILE A 506 9.89 30.00 -6.33
C ILE A 506 10.30 31.13 -7.28
N SER A 507 11.58 31.48 -7.33
CA SER A 507 12.08 32.52 -8.24
C SER A 507 11.94 32.11 -9.71
N LYS A 508 11.91 33.08 -10.62
CA LYS A 508 11.87 32.78 -12.07
C LYS A 508 13.09 31.99 -12.52
N GLU A 509 14.25 32.27 -11.95
CA GLU A 509 15.52 31.57 -12.23
C GLU A 509 15.44 30.12 -11.76
N ASP A 510 14.91 29.87 -10.56
CA ASP A 510 14.73 28.52 -10.02
C ASP A 510 13.67 27.74 -10.81
N ALA A 511 12.57 28.39 -11.19
CA ALA A 511 11.52 27.78 -12.00
C ALA A 511 12.06 27.37 -13.38
N GLU A 512 12.83 28.26 -14.05
CA GLU A 512 13.44 27.96 -15.34
C GLU A 512 14.49 26.84 -15.21
N TYR A 513 15.32 26.87 -14.17
CA TYR A 513 16.32 25.82 -13.93
C TYR A 513 15.70 24.45 -13.71
N LYS A 514 14.66 24.36 -12.87
CA LYS A 514 14.03 23.09 -12.46
C LYS A 514 13.02 22.59 -13.49
N PHE A 515 12.19 23.49 -14.03
CA PHE A 515 11.00 23.18 -14.82
C PHE A 515 10.97 23.84 -16.21
N GLY A 516 12.05 24.52 -16.63
CA GLY A 516 12.06 25.31 -17.86
C GLY A 516 11.67 24.51 -19.10
N PHE A 517 12.02 23.23 -19.17
CA PHE A 517 11.68 22.37 -20.29
C PHE A 517 10.16 22.13 -20.42
N ILE A 518 9.44 21.95 -19.31
CA ILE A 518 7.99 21.74 -19.34
C ILE A 518 7.24 23.07 -19.51
N ILE A 519 7.71 24.15 -18.85
CA ILE A 519 7.18 25.51 -19.05
C ILE A 519 7.28 25.93 -20.52
N ASN A 520 8.42 25.63 -21.16
CA ASN A 520 8.60 25.90 -22.58
C ASN A 520 7.68 25.03 -23.46
N ALA A 521 7.47 23.76 -23.11
CA ALA A 521 6.55 22.91 -23.85
C ALA A 521 5.11 23.45 -23.80
N PHE A 522 4.66 23.99 -22.66
CA PHE A 522 3.31 24.56 -22.53
C PHE A 522 3.06 25.75 -23.45
N LYS A 523 4.10 26.50 -23.83
CA LYS A 523 4.00 27.60 -24.82
C LYS A 523 3.61 27.13 -26.22
N PHE A 524 3.72 25.84 -26.52
CA PHE A 524 3.32 25.25 -27.80
C PHE A 524 1.92 24.63 -27.79
N GLY A 525 1.10 24.96 -26.80
CA GLY A 525 -0.31 24.57 -26.76
C GLY A 525 -0.56 23.32 -25.92
N ALA A 526 -0.35 23.40 -24.62
CA ALA A 526 -0.76 22.35 -23.69
C ALA A 526 -2.28 22.29 -23.61
N PRO A 527 -2.92 21.10 -23.80
CA PRO A 527 -4.34 20.95 -23.59
C PRO A 527 -4.68 20.99 -22.10
N PRO A 528 -5.93 21.27 -21.71
CA PRO A 528 -6.43 20.90 -20.38
C PRO A 528 -6.19 19.40 -20.16
N HIS A 529 -5.59 19.02 -19.04
CA HIS A 529 -5.26 17.62 -18.78
C HIS A 529 -5.27 17.32 -17.27
N GLY A 530 -5.43 16.06 -16.96
CA GLY A 530 -5.42 15.56 -15.60
C GLY A 530 -5.14 14.06 -15.58
N GLY A 531 -4.75 13.57 -14.44
CA GLY A 531 -4.44 12.16 -14.28
C GLY A 531 -4.21 11.79 -12.84
N LEU A 532 -3.82 10.56 -12.63
CA LEU A 532 -3.48 10.05 -11.31
C LEU A 532 -2.46 8.92 -11.40
N ALA A 533 -1.88 8.55 -10.26
CA ALA A 533 -1.04 7.39 -10.12
C ALA A 533 -1.53 6.52 -8.97
N PHE A 534 -1.75 5.23 -9.23
CA PHE A 534 -2.01 4.25 -8.17
C PHE A 534 -0.71 3.59 -7.72
N GLY A 535 -0.51 3.46 -6.42
CA GLY A 535 0.55 2.63 -5.84
C GLY A 535 0.24 1.16 -6.08
N PHE A 536 0.79 0.58 -7.15
CA PHE A 536 0.48 -0.78 -7.58
C PHE A 536 0.74 -1.82 -6.49
N ASP A 537 1.83 -1.67 -5.73
CA ASP A 537 2.17 -2.56 -4.63
C ASP A 537 1.11 -2.52 -3.52
N ARG A 538 0.55 -1.33 -3.20
CA ARG A 538 -0.54 -1.16 -2.24
C ARG A 538 -1.85 -1.75 -2.73
N VAL A 539 -2.20 -1.55 -4.01
CA VAL A 539 -3.39 -2.21 -4.60
C VAL A 539 -3.27 -3.71 -4.44
N CYS A 540 -2.11 -4.30 -4.77
CA CYS A 540 -1.89 -5.74 -4.64
C CYS A 540 -2.02 -6.22 -3.19
N SER A 541 -1.43 -5.51 -2.23
CA SER A 541 -1.45 -5.93 -0.82
C SER A 541 -2.84 -5.85 -0.21
N LEU A 542 -3.58 -4.78 -0.46
CA LEU A 542 -4.96 -4.65 0.05
C LEU A 542 -5.91 -5.65 -0.60
N PHE A 543 -5.75 -5.97 -1.88
CA PHE A 543 -6.52 -7.02 -2.55
C PHE A 543 -6.23 -8.40 -1.97
N GLY A 544 -5.03 -8.63 -1.45
CA GLY A 544 -4.67 -9.84 -0.72
C GLY A 544 -4.94 -9.80 0.78
N GLY A 545 -5.60 -8.75 1.29
CA GLY A 545 -5.96 -8.61 2.70
C GLY A 545 -4.78 -8.27 3.63
N GLN A 546 -3.70 -7.66 3.11
CA GLN A 546 -2.49 -7.34 3.85
C GLN A 546 -2.19 -5.83 3.83
N GLU A 547 -1.69 -5.29 4.93
CA GLU A 547 -1.22 -3.90 5.00
C GLU A 547 0.24 -3.76 4.54
N THR A 548 1.04 -4.84 4.59
CA THR A 548 2.43 -4.84 4.11
C THR A 548 2.52 -5.15 2.63
N ILE A 549 3.34 -4.36 1.90
CA ILE A 549 3.56 -4.57 0.46
C ILE A 549 4.65 -5.59 0.13
N ARG A 550 5.49 -6.00 1.11
CA ARG A 550 6.71 -6.78 0.87
C ARG A 550 6.44 -8.15 0.27
N ASP A 551 5.36 -8.81 0.67
CA ASP A 551 5.02 -10.14 0.15
C ASP A 551 4.49 -10.10 -1.30
N TYR A 552 4.09 -8.91 -1.77
CA TYR A 552 3.64 -8.65 -3.13
C TYR A 552 4.76 -8.16 -4.07
N ILE A 553 5.98 -8.02 -3.56
CA ILE A 553 7.20 -7.70 -4.31
C ILE A 553 8.11 -8.92 -4.26
N ALA A 554 8.55 -9.41 -5.43
CA ALA A 554 9.35 -10.64 -5.49
C ALA A 554 10.64 -10.51 -4.66
N PHE A 555 11.36 -9.40 -4.80
CA PHE A 555 12.63 -9.13 -4.13
C PHE A 555 12.60 -7.74 -3.47
N PRO A 556 11.94 -7.58 -2.30
CA PRO A 556 11.87 -6.32 -1.59
C PRO A 556 13.16 -6.03 -0.82
N LYS A 557 13.43 -4.76 -0.56
CA LYS A 557 14.46 -4.35 0.41
C LYS A 557 13.95 -4.54 1.85
N ASN A 558 14.87 -4.78 2.78
CA ASN A 558 14.57 -4.82 4.21
C ASN A 558 14.36 -3.40 4.80
N ASN A 559 14.12 -3.29 6.11
CA ASN A 559 13.91 -2.00 6.79
C ASN A 559 15.12 -1.04 6.74
N GLN A 560 16.30 -1.54 6.39
CA GLN A 560 17.53 -0.75 6.24
C GLN A 560 17.80 -0.37 4.78
N GLY A 561 16.88 -0.65 3.87
CA GLY A 561 17.05 -0.39 2.44
C GLY A 561 17.98 -1.36 1.73
N ARG A 562 18.30 -2.52 2.35
CA ARG A 562 19.22 -3.51 1.78
C ARG A 562 18.49 -4.70 1.18
N ASP A 563 19.03 -5.19 0.09
CA ASP A 563 18.77 -6.55 -0.40
C ASP A 563 19.86 -7.48 0.17
N VAL A 564 19.49 -8.24 1.20
CA VAL A 564 20.44 -9.13 1.92
C VAL A 564 20.73 -10.43 1.15
N MET A 565 19.98 -10.73 0.09
CA MET A 565 20.19 -11.91 -0.75
C MET A 565 21.37 -11.69 -1.72
N ILE A 566 21.45 -10.50 -2.33
CA ILE A 566 22.50 -10.14 -3.28
C ILE A 566 23.53 -9.16 -2.70
N ASP A 567 23.39 -8.83 -1.41
CA ASP A 567 24.23 -7.87 -0.67
C ASP A 567 24.30 -6.49 -1.33
N SER A 568 23.13 -5.94 -1.66
CA SER A 568 23.00 -4.59 -2.25
C SER A 568 22.43 -3.59 -1.23
N PRO A 569 22.93 -2.33 -1.16
CA PRO A 569 24.03 -1.76 -1.92
C PRO A 569 25.39 -2.31 -1.50
N SER A 570 26.33 -2.34 -2.42
CA SER A 570 27.71 -2.82 -2.21
C SER A 570 28.73 -1.74 -2.61
N TYR A 571 29.98 -1.95 -2.20
CA TYR A 571 31.09 -1.12 -2.67
C TYR A 571 31.38 -1.43 -4.13
N ILE A 572 31.75 -0.39 -4.89
CA ILE A 572 32.33 -0.52 -6.23
C ILE A 572 33.86 -0.48 -6.15
N ASP A 573 34.54 -1.05 -7.13
CA ASP A 573 36.00 -1.04 -7.17
C ASP A 573 36.57 0.36 -7.48
N GLN A 574 37.87 0.54 -7.21
CA GLN A 574 38.53 1.82 -7.37
C GLN A 574 38.65 2.19 -8.84
N GLU A 575 38.87 1.25 -9.74
CA GLU A 575 38.97 1.49 -11.18
C GLU A 575 37.69 2.10 -11.72
N GLN A 576 36.54 1.58 -11.33
CA GLN A 576 35.22 2.15 -11.67
C GLN A 576 34.99 3.54 -11.08
N MET A 577 35.45 3.78 -9.83
CA MET A 577 35.39 5.10 -9.19
C MET A 577 36.23 6.13 -9.98
N ASP A 578 37.42 5.73 -10.38
CA ASP A 578 38.35 6.59 -11.13
C ASP A 578 37.81 6.92 -12.54
N GLU A 579 37.20 5.93 -13.23
CA GLU A 579 36.51 6.14 -14.52
C GLU A 579 35.33 7.12 -14.43
N LEU A 580 34.67 7.15 -13.28
CA LEU A 580 33.53 8.04 -13.01
C LEU A 580 33.94 9.39 -12.41
N PHE A 581 35.23 9.62 -12.16
CA PHE A 581 35.77 10.81 -11.47
C PHE A 581 35.13 11.01 -10.08
N LEU A 582 34.95 9.91 -9.31
CA LEU A 582 34.32 9.93 -8.00
C LEU A 582 35.30 9.55 -6.90
N GLU A 583 35.12 10.15 -5.73
CA GLU A 583 35.83 9.83 -4.51
C GLU A 583 34.84 9.62 -3.36
N SER A 584 34.98 8.52 -2.61
CA SER A 584 34.18 8.29 -1.42
C SER A 584 34.87 8.90 -0.21
N LYS A 585 34.14 9.76 0.54
CA LYS A 585 34.56 10.26 1.85
C LYS A 585 34.14 9.33 2.99
N ALA A 586 33.34 8.30 2.71
CA ALA A 586 32.93 7.34 3.71
C ALA A 586 34.03 6.29 3.93
N GLU A 587 34.36 6.02 5.18
CA GLU A 587 35.25 4.93 5.54
C GLU A 587 34.58 3.60 5.21
N ARG A 588 35.33 2.70 4.54
CA ARG A 588 34.87 1.32 4.35
C ARG A 588 34.80 0.64 5.72
N LYS A 589 33.63 0.24 6.14
CA LYS A 589 33.47 -0.66 7.29
C LYS A 589 33.84 -2.07 6.82
N GLU A 590 34.88 -2.62 7.47
CA GLU A 590 35.28 -4.03 7.28
C GLU A 590 34.18 -5.01 7.71
#